data_32ece958b1b24870a9ef301abbda4a89
#
_entry.id   32ece958b1b24870a9ef301abbda4a89
#
_cell.length_a   1.000
_cell.length_b   1.000
_cell.length_c   1.000
_cell.angle_alpha   90.00
_cell.angle_beta   90.00
_cell.angle_gamma   90.00
#
_symmetry.space_group_name_H-M   'P 1'
#
loop_
_entity.id
_entity.type
_entity.pdbx_description
1 polymer ?
#
loop_
_entity_poly.entity_id
_entity_poly.type
_entity_poly.pdbx_seq_one_letter_code
_entity_poly.pdbx_strand_id
1 'polypeptide(L)'
;MKNVIEYYYNINVDKIIFSFEKYTVISNNIQYILVCIQKNIDLKTILETQKHPFFHKIVTNKFGSIITRYDGNDYVFMRKTGHDNRKINFTDVLDVYYYDAFLSSLKDSRALWIRKIDIFENYKVKSDYMYKYREYFDYYIGMGENAISYSELCDKNKLKYSFTYNRFYQINDTDDLYNPFNITIDSNVKGLAEYIKYSFFYKEEVDISYIPYDSFTYDDSVMFISRLFSKN
;
A
#
# COMPACT_ATOMS: atom_id res chain seq x y z
N MET A 1 11.33 -8.00 23.47
CA MET A 1 11.33 -8.37 22.04
C MET A 1 12.55 -9.21 21.63
N LYS A 2 13.80 -8.91 22.09
CA LYS A 2 15.00 -9.69 21.75
C LYS A 2 14.81 -11.21 21.97
N ASN A 3 14.50 -11.62 23.18
CA ASN A 3 14.32 -13.03 23.53
C ASN A 3 13.20 -13.72 22.70
N VAL A 4 12.18 -12.95 22.29
CA VAL A 4 11.10 -13.46 21.45
C VAL A 4 11.61 -13.79 20.04
N ILE A 5 12.38 -12.88 19.46
CA ILE A 5 12.95 -13.07 18.13
C ILE A 5 13.94 -14.25 18.16
N GLU A 6 14.83 -14.30 19.12
CA GLU A 6 15.82 -15.39 19.28
C GLU A 6 15.11 -16.74 19.45
N TYR A 7 14.04 -16.79 20.23
CA TYR A 7 13.28 -18.01 20.47
C TYR A 7 12.52 -18.48 19.22
N TYR A 8 11.83 -17.58 18.52
CA TYR A 8 10.97 -17.98 17.40
C TYR A 8 11.74 -18.19 16.09
N TYR A 9 12.82 -17.46 15.87
CA TYR A 9 13.52 -17.47 14.57
C TYR A 9 14.92 -18.11 14.64
N ASN A 10 15.31 -18.55 15.83
CA ASN A 10 16.58 -19.22 16.08
C ASN A 10 17.80 -18.43 15.54
N ILE A 11 17.79 -17.12 15.74
CA ILE A 11 18.86 -16.19 15.38
C ILE A 11 19.42 -15.53 16.63
N ASN A 12 20.72 -15.20 16.62
CA ASN A 12 21.34 -14.42 17.69
C ASN A 12 21.21 -12.93 17.36
N VAL A 13 20.55 -12.17 18.22
CA VAL A 13 20.26 -10.76 17.98
C VAL A 13 21.36 -9.88 18.56
N ASP A 14 22.12 -9.20 17.68
CA ASP A 14 23.18 -8.28 18.08
C ASP A 14 22.59 -6.93 18.53
N LYS A 15 21.63 -6.39 17.76
CA LYS A 15 21.04 -5.08 18.03
C LYS A 15 19.56 -5.04 17.62
N ILE A 16 18.77 -4.31 18.40
CA ILE A 16 17.37 -3.99 18.07
C ILE A 16 17.19 -2.48 18.17
N ILE A 17 16.53 -1.90 17.17
CA ILE A 17 16.13 -0.49 17.13
C ILE A 17 14.63 -0.47 16.88
N PHE A 18 13.88 0.27 17.72
CA PHE A 18 12.45 0.50 17.51
C PHE A 18 12.22 1.90 16.97
N SER A 19 11.59 2.00 15.83
CA SER A 19 11.18 3.28 15.22
C SER A 19 9.99 3.08 14.28
N PHE A 20 9.10 4.07 14.19
CA PHE A 20 7.95 4.05 13.28
C PHE A 20 7.15 2.74 13.36
N GLU A 21 6.83 2.31 14.59
CA GLU A 21 6.03 1.09 14.87
C GLU A 21 6.63 -0.23 14.37
N LYS A 22 7.90 -0.23 14.00
CA LYS A 22 8.64 -1.42 13.56
C LYS A 22 9.95 -1.60 14.34
N TYR A 23 10.41 -2.85 14.41
CA TYR A 23 11.71 -3.19 14.98
C TYR A 23 12.68 -3.51 13.83
N THR A 24 13.76 -2.75 13.75
CA THR A 24 14.92 -3.13 12.93
C THR A 24 15.84 -3.99 13.79
N VAL A 25 16.14 -5.18 13.30
CA VAL A 25 16.94 -6.19 14.00
C VAL A 25 18.20 -6.46 13.21
N ILE A 26 19.34 -6.46 13.89
CA ILE A 26 20.64 -6.79 13.30
C ILE A 26 21.11 -8.10 13.90
N SER A 27 21.49 -9.05 13.06
CA SER A 27 22.04 -10.35 13.42
C SER A 27 23.10 -10.74 12.39
N ASN A 28 24.34 -10.97 12.82
CA ASN A 28 25.45 -11.35 11.93
C ASN A 28 25.58 -10.45 10.69
N ASN A 29 25.51 -9.13 10.86
CA ASN A 29 25.53 -8.11 9.81
C ASN A 29 24.36 -8.18 8.82
N ILE A 30 23.36 -9.01 9.07
CA ILE A 30 22.13 -9.06 8.28
C ILE A 30 21.06 -8.21 8.98
N GLN A 31 20.38 -7.39 8.22
CA GLN A 31 19.27 -6.60 8.72
C GLN A 31 17.95 -7.31 8.49
N TYR A 32 17.11 -7.27 9.51
CA TYR A 32 15.75 -7.79 9.49
C TYR A 32 14.79 -6.72 10.00
N ILE A 33 13.53 -6.87 9.63
CA ILE A 33 12.43 -6.01 10.07
C ILE A 33 11.36 -6.90 10.70
N LEU A 34 10.94 -6.54 11.91
CA LEU A 34 9.79 -7.16 12.57
C LEU A 34 8.68 -6.11 12.65
N VAL A 35 7.54 -6.40 12.04
CA VAL A 35 6.37 -5.53 12.04
C VAL A 35 5.17 -6.22 12.67
N CYS A 36 4.37 -5.44 13.38
CA CYS A 36 3.04 -5.86 13.81
C CYS A 36 2.09 -5.72 12.61
N ILE A 37 1.32 -6.75 12.32
CA ILE A 37 0.39 -6.77 11.21
C ILE A 37 -1.05 -6.72 11.69
N GLN A 38 -1.88 -6.00 10.95
CA GLN A 38 -3.31 -5.96 11.19
C GLN A 38 -4.00 -7.15 10.50
N LYS A 39 -5.18 -7.51 10.97
CA LYS A 39 -6.02 -8.57 10.39
C LYS A 39 -6.38 -8.25 8.92
N ASN A 40 -6.54 -9.26 8.09
CA ASN A 40 -6.85 -9.27 6.65
C ASN A 40 -5.62 -9.25 5.73
N ILE A 41 -4.84 -10.30 5.83
CA ILE A 41 -3.65 -10.52 5.02
C ILE A 41 -4.05 -11.24 3.73
N ASP A 42 -3.70 -10.68 2.59
CA ASP A 42 -3.78 -11.37 1.30
C ASP A 42 -2.52 -12.21 1.08
N LEU A 43 -2.52 -13.42 1.63
CA LEU A 43 -1.39 -14.34 1.54
C LEU A 43 -0.96 -14.63 0.10
N LYS A 44 -1.90 -14.63 -0.85
CA LYS A 44 -1.60 -14.90 -2.25
C LYS A 44 -0.75 -13.80 -2.86
N THR A 45 -1.14 -12.55 -2.67
CA THR A 45 -0.34 -11.39 -3.10
C THR A 45 1.04 -11.40 -2.44
N ILE A 46 1.10 -11.69 -1.14
CA ILE A 46 2.36 -11.75 -0.40
C ILE A 46 3.30 -12.82 -0.98
N LEU A 47 2.80 -14.01 -1.26
CA LEU A 47 3.61 -15.07 -1.85
C LEU A 47 4.11 -14.70 -3.26
N GLU A 48 3.30 -13.99 -4.06
CA GLU A 48 3.75 -13.47 -5.35
C GLU A 48 4.90 -12.47 -5.18
N THR A 49 4.85 -11.57 -4.19
CA THR A 49 5.96 -10.63 -3.95
C THR A 49 7.26 -11.33 -3.62
N GLN A 50 7.22 -12.54 -3.01
CA GLN A 50 8.44 -13.28 -2.66
C GLN A 50 9.23 -13.77 -3.87
N LYS A 51 8.64 -13.81 -5.06
CA LYS A 51 9.32 -14.14 -6.32
C LYS A 51 10.18 -12.97 -6.85
N HIS A 52 9.96 -11.75 -6.36
CA HIS A 52 10.65 -10.55 -6.83
C HIS A 52 11.78 -10.14 -5.87
N PRO A 53 12.97 -9.78 -6.38
CA PRO A 53 14.15 -9.55 -5.56
C PRO A 53 14.10 -8.29 -4.70
N PHE A 54 13.32 -7.29 -5.08
CA PHE A 54 13.28 -5.99 -4.38
C PHE A 54 12.38 -6.00 -3.13
N PHE A 55 11.40 -6.90 -3.01
CA PHE A 55 10.63 -7.01 -1.78
C PHE A 55 11.40 -7.73 -0.68
N HIS A 56 11.18 -7.28 0.56
CA HIS A 56 11.74 -7.94 1.73
C HIS A 56 11.33 -9.41 1.78
N LYS A 57 12.26 -10.27 2.17
CA LYS A 57 12.03 -11.72 2.20
C LYS A 57 11.48 -12.15 3.53
N ILE A 58 10.33 -12.80 3.52
CA ILE A 58 9.68 -13.33 4.72
C ILE A 58 10.54 -14.46 5.29
N VAL A 59 10.74 -14.41 6.60
CA VAL A 59 11.42 -15.45 7.35
C VAL A 59 10.36 -16.20 8.17
N THR A 60 10.24 -17.50 7.93
CA THR A 60 9.35 -18.35 8.72
C THR A 60 9.94 -18.59 10.11
N ASN A 61 9.08 -18.65 11.10
CA ASN A 61 9.50 -19.02 12.44
C ASN A 61 9.83 -20.53 12.53
N LYS A 62 10.38 -20.97 13.64
CA LYS A 62 10.81 -22.37 13.86
C LYS A 62 9.66 -23.40 13.74
N PHE A 63 8.42 -22.96 13.71
CA PHE A 63 7.25 -23.81 13.49
C PHE A 63 6.76 -23.79 12.05
N GLY A 64 7.49 -23.16 11.14
CA GLY A 64 7.15 -23.03 9.71
C GLY A 64 6.08 -21.97 9.41
N SER A 65 5.65 -21.18 10.39
CA SER A 65 4.65 -20.12 10.19
C SER A 65 5.33 -18.81 9.78
N ILE A 66 4.67 -18.07 8.89
CA ILE A 66 5.06 -16.70 8.52
C ILE A 66 4.60 -15.67 9.55
N ILE A 67 3.62 -16.04 10.38
CA ILE A 67 3.07 -15.17 11.42
C ILE A 67 3.51 -15.72 12.78
N THR A 68 3.99 -14.84 13.63
CA THR A 68 4.32 -15.13 15.02
C THR A 68 3.39 -14.35 15.94
N ARG A 69 2.57 -15.06 16.70
CA ARG A 69 1.70 -14.45 17.70
C ARG A 69 2.44 -14.29 19.01
N TYR A 70 2.48 -13.06 19.51
CA TYR A 70 3.09 -12.74 20.79
C TYR A 70 2.36 -11.58 21.45
N ASP A 71 2.04 -11.72 22.72
CA ASP A 71 1.35 -10.69 23.55
C ASP A 71 0.09 -10.11 22.88
N GLY A 72 -0.74 -11.00 22.33
CA GLY A 72 -2.01 -10.65 21.66
C GLY A 72 -1.88 -10.03 20.27
N ASN A 73 -0.65 -9.79 19.80
CA ASN A 73 -0.37 -9.23 18.49
C ASN A 73 0.21 -10.26 17.54
N ASP A 74 -0.03 -10.06 16.24
CA ASP A 74 0.51 -10.87 15.17
C ASP A 74 1.70 -10.12 14.53
N TYR A 75 2.85 -10.79 14.46
CA TYR A 75 4.09 -10.23 13.93
C TYR A 75 4.56 -11.01 12.72
N VAL A 76 5.21 -10.30 11.81
CA VAL A 76 5.94 -10.89 10.69
C VAL A 76 7.39 -10.45 10.74
N PHE A 77 8.28 -11.40 10.48
CA PHE A 77 9.72 -11.18 10.45
C PHE A 77 10.22 -11.30 9.01
N MET A 78 10.96 -10.30 8.56
CA MET A 78 11.44 -10.21 7.19
C MET A 78 12.93 -9.90 7.17
N ARG A 79 13.65 -10.54 6.27
CA ARG A 79 15.02 -10.15 5.92
C ARG A 79 14.94 -8.94 5.00
N LYS A 80 15.63 -7.88 5.37
CA LYS A 80 15.71 -6.65 4.58
C LYS A 80 16.44 -6.93 3.26
N THR A 81 15.90 -6.43 2.16
CA THR A 81 16.61 -6.34 0.88
C THR A 81 17.59 -5.17 0.90
N GLY A 82 18.57 -5.15 0.00
CA GLY A 82 19.72 -4.23 0.05
C GLY A 82 19.45 -2.75 -0.21
N HIS A 83 18.21 -2.28 -0.02
CA HIS A 83 17.88 -0.86 -0.13
C HIS A 83 18.23 -0.11 1.17
N ASP A 84 18.81 1.06 1.03
CA ASP A 84 19.01 1.96 2.16
C ASP A 84 17.66 2.50 2.64
N ASN A 85 17.50 2.57 3.96
CA ASN A 85 16.29 3.16 4.52
C ASN A 85 16.34 4.69 4.38
N ARG A 86 15.45 5.24 3.56
CA ARG A 86 15.35 6.67 3.28
C ARG A 86 13.91 7.07 2.97
N LYS A 87 13.66 8.37 2.92
CA LYS A 87 12.39 8.91 2.44
C LYS A 87 12.14 8.44 1.00
N ILE A 88 10.89 8.13 0.70
CA ILE A 88 10.44 7.67 -0.61
C ILE A 88 10.47 8.83 -1.58
N ASN A 89 10.87 8.55 -2.80
CA ASN A 89 10.73 9.45 -3.93
C ASN A 89 9.85 8.82 -5.03
N PHE A 90 9.55 9.58 -6.07
CA PHE A 90 8.67 9.11 -7.13
C PHE A 90 9.27 7.95 -7.93
N THR A 91 10.59 7.92 -8.11
CA THR A 91 11.26 6.84 -8.84
C THR A 91 11.11 5.49 -8.15
N ASP A 92 11.07 5.46 -6.81
CA ASP A 92 10.83 4.23 -6.05
C ASP A 92 9.43 3.65 -6.34
N VAL A 93 8.45 4.52 -6.55
CA VAL A 93 7.09 4.10 -6.92
C VAL A 93 7.04 3.56 -8.35
N LEU A 94 7.82 4.17 -9.26
CA LEU A 94 7.95 3.69 -10.63
C LEU A 94 8.59 2.31 -10.71
N ASP A 95 9.55 2.01 -9.85
CA ASP A 95 10.20 0.68 -9.81
C ASP A 95 9.17 -0.44 -9.64
N VAL A 96 8.14 -0.21 -8.81
CA VAL A 96 7.06 -1.18 -8.61
C VAL A 96 6.04 -1.15 -9.74
N TYR A 97 5.79 0.02 -10.33
CA TYR A 97 4.85 0.21 -11.45
C TYR A 97 5.16 -0.66 -12.67
N TYR A 98 6.44 -0.83 -13.00
CA TYR A 98 6.86 -1.58 -14.19
C TYR A 98 6.79 -3.10 -14.07
N TYR A 99 6.46 -3.62 -12.88
CA TYR A 99 6.34 -5.07 -12.69
C TYR A 99 4.91 -5.55 -12.88
N ASP A 100 4.68 -6.26 -13.97
CA ASP A 100 3.40 -6.92 -14.22
C ASP A 100 3.11 -7.96 -13.13
N ALA A 101 1.88 -7.95 -12.65
CA ALA A 101 1.41 -8.92 -11.69
C ALA A 101 0.13 -9.57 -12.19
N PHE A 102 0.03 -10.89 -12.05
CA PHE A 102 -1.15 -11.61 -12.46
C PHE A 102 -2.24 -11.50 -11.38
N LEU A 103 -3.40 -10.99 -11.77
CA LEU A 103 -4.56 -10.94 -10.92
C LEU A 103 -5.52 -12.10 -11.27
N SER A 104 -5.77 -12.99 -10.31
CA SER A 104 -6.67 -14.14 -10.51
C SER A 104 -8.16 -13.76 -10.53
N SER A 105 -8.50 -12.59 -10.01
CA SER A 105 -9.86 -12.04 -10.03
C SER A 105 -9.81 -10.52 -9.99
N LEU A 106 -10.58 -9.88 -10.86
CA LEU A 106 -10.67 -8.40 -10.90
C LEU A 106 -11.29 -7.88 -9.61
N LYS A 107 -10.62 -6.93 -8.97
CA LYS A 107 -11.18 -6.21 -7.82
C LYS A 107 -12.13 -5.13 -8.32
N ASP A 108 -13.37 -5.13 -7.84
CA ASP A 108 -14.31 -4.06 -8.14
C ASP A 108 -14.15 -2.89 -7.18
N SER A 109 -13.32 -1.95 -7.58
CA SER A 109 -13.09 -0.71 -6.82
C SER A 109 -14.34 0.18 -6.78
N ARG A 110 -15.23 0.09 -7.77
CA ARG A 110 -16.46 0.89 -7.83
C ARG A 110 -17.40 0.57 -6.67
N ALA A 111 -17.61 -0.71 -6.38
CA ALA A 111 -18.46 -1.11 -5.25
C ALA A 111 -17.93 -0.53 -3.92
N LEU A 112 -16.62 -0.47 -3.74
CA LEU A 112 -16.01 0.16 -2.57
C LEU A 112 -16.25 1.67 -2.55
N TRP A 113 -16.13 2.35 -3.69
CA TRP A 113 -16.33 3.79 -3.77
C TRP A 113 -17.80 4.17 -3.56
N ILE A 114 -18.75 3.44 -4.16
CA ILE A 114 -20.19 3.62 -3.91
C ILE A 114 -20.49 3.50 -2.42
N ARG A 115 -20.02 2.43 -1.79
CA ARG A 115 -20.20 2.25 -0.34
C ARG A 115 -19.60 3.38 0.50
N LYS A 116 -18.48 3.96 0.09
CA LYS A 116 -17.88 5.10 0.78
C LYS A 116 -18.76 6.35 0.64
N ILE A 117 -19.32 6.60 -0.55
CA ILE A 117 -20.25 7.71 -0.78
C ILE A 117 -21.47 7.56 0.13
N ASP A 118 -22.11 6.39 0.16
CA ASP A 118 -23.24 6.10 1.03
C ASP A 118 -22.92 6.38 2.51
N ILE A 119 -21.71 6.02 2.95
CA ILE A 119 -21.26 6.32 4.30
C ILE A 119 -21.15 7.82 4.54
N PHE A 120 -20.56 8.59 3.61
CA PHE A 120 -20.42 10.03 3.74
C PHE A 120 -21.76 10.74 3.72
N GLU A 121 -22.69 10.34 2.86
CA GLU A 121 -24.05 10.89 2.83
C GLU A 121 -24.79 10.63 4.14
N ASN A 122 -24.66 9.41 4.70
CA ASN A 122 -25.25 9.09 5.99
C ASN A 122 -24.63 9.91 7.14
N TYR A 123 -23.33 10.18 7.10
CA TYR A 123 -22.69 11.07 8.08
C TYR A 123 -23.19 12.52 7.94
N LYS A 124 -23.33 13.02 6.71
CA LYS A 124 -23.87 14.36 6.43
C LYS A 124 -25.26 14.57 7.04
N VAL A 125 -26.13 13.55 6.94
CA VAL A 125 -27.50 13.62 7.46
C VAL A 125 -27.54 13.54 8.98
N LYS A 126 -26.63 12.81 9.62
CA LYS A 126 -26.68 12.51 11.06
C LYS A 126 -25.97 13.52 11.96
N SER A 127 -25.14 14.40 11.40
CA SER A 127 -24.29 15.26 12.24
C SER A 127 -24.74 16.72 12.25
N ASP A 128 -25.56 17.07 13.23
CA ASP A 128 -25.87 18.49 13.54
C ASP A 128 -24.61 19.28 13.92
N TYR A 129 -23.60 18.63 14.45
CA TYR A 129 -22.31 19.22 14.81
C TYR A 129 -21.43 19.60 13.61
N MET A 130 -21.76 19.11 12.40
CA MET A 130 -20.92 19.26 11.23
C MET A 130 -21.39 20.35 10.25
N TYR A 131 -22.27 21.25 10.65
CA TYR A 131 -22.75 22.32 9.80
C TYR A 131 -21.58 23.13 9.18
N LYS A 132 -20.51 23.33 9.95
CA LYS A 132 -19.31 24.04 9.52
C LYS A 132 -18.50 23.30 8.42
N TYR A 133 -18.71 21.99 8.27
CA TYR A 133 -17.99 21.15 7.29
C TYR A 133 -18.90 20.59 6.20
N ARG A 134 -20.17 20.99 6.18
CA ARG A 134 -21.18 20.44 5.26
C ARG A 134 -20.81 20.64 3.78
N GLU A 135 -20.27 21.81 3.46
CA GLU A 135 -19.81 22.13 2.09
C GLU A 135 -18.67 21.21 1.64
N TYR A 136 -17.79 20.83 2.56
CA TYR A 136 -16.72 19.90 2.23
C TYR A 136 -17.22 18.48 1.94
N PHE A 137 -18.30 18.04 2.60
CA PHE A 137 -18.90 16.74 2.30
C PHE A 137 -19.46 16.70 0.88
N ASP A 138 -20.15 17.73 0.44
CA ASP A 138 -20.68 17.80 -0.93
C ASP A 138 -19.56 17.77 -1.97
N TYR A 139 -18.49 18.49 -1.72
CA TYR A 139 -17.30 18.46 -2.58
C TYR A 139 -16.72 17.04 -2.69
N TYR A 140 -16.53 16.37 -1.56
CA TYR A 140 -15.95 15.02 -1.57
C TYR A 140 -16.89 13.95 -2.12
N ILE A 141 -18.19 14.09 -1.93
CA ILE A 141 -19.20 13.23 -2.55
C ILE A 141 -19.11 13.38 -4.06
N GLY A 142 -19.16 14.61 -4.58
CA GLY A 142 -19.03 14.89 -6.01
C GLY A 142 -17.73 14.38 -6.62
N MET A 143 -16.60 14.49 -5.92
CA MET A 143 -15.36 13.86 -6.36
C MET A 143 -15.48 12.34 -6.47
N GLY A 144 -16.11 11.69 -5.49
CA GLY A 144 -16.35 10.25 -5.50
C GLY A 144 -17.26 9.80 -6.65
N GLU A 145 -18.33 10.55 -6.92
CA GLU A 145 -19.23 10.32 -8.06
C GLU A 145 -18.49 10.45 -9.39
N ASN A 146 -17.65 11.46 -9.55
CA ASN A 146 -16.78 11.60 -10.71
C ASN A 146 -15.83 10.40 -10.87
N ALA A 147 -15.23 9.92 -9.77
CA ALA A 147 -14.38 8.73 -9.82
C ALA A 147 -15.13 7.50 -10.33
N ILE A 148 -16.37 7.31 -9.89
CA ILE A 148 -17.23 6.21 -10.35
C ILE A 148 -17.56 6.37 -11.84
N SER A 149 -18.03 7.56 -12.26
CA SER A 149 -18.40 7.87 -13.64
C SER A 149 -17.22 7.64 -14.60
N TYR A 150 -16.02 8.11 -14.26
CA TYR A 150 -14.83 7.83 -15.08
C TYR A 150 -14.51 6.33 -15.11
N SER A 151 -14.63 5.62 -14.01
CA SER A 151 -14.34 4.18 -13.98
C SER A 151 -15.32 3.35 -14.81
N GLU A 152 -16.53 3.86 -15.09
CA GLU A 152 -17.51 3.21 -15.98
C GLU A 152 -17.10 3.27 -17.45
N LEU A 153 -16.30 4.25 -17.84
CA LEU A 153 -15.75 4.37 -19.19
C LEU A 153 -14.60 3.39 -19.46
N CYS A 154 -14.09 2.76 -18.43
CA CYS A 154 -12.91 1.90 -18.49
C CYS A 154 -13.30 0.43 -18.70
N ASP A 155 -12.70 -0.24 -19.70
CA ASP A 155 -12.75 -1.69 -19.83
C ASP A 155 -11.69 -2.34 -18.92
N LYS A 156 -12.13 -2.89 -17.80
CA LYS A 156 -11.26 -3.52 -16.80
C LYS A 156 -10.42 -4.67 -17.35
N ASN A 157 -10.85 -5.32 -18.43
CA ASN A 157 -10.11 -6.42 -19.05
C ASN A 157 -8.90 -5.94 -19.85
N LYS A 158 -8.85 -4.65 -20.18
CA LYS A 158 -7.75 -4.02 -20.92
C LYS A 158 -6.74 -3.36 -20.00
N LEU A 159 -7.04 -3.23 -18.71
CA LEU A 159 -6.11 -2.67 -17.74
C LEU A 159 -4.91 -3.60 -17.53
N LYS A 160 -3.74 -3.00 -17.43
CA LYS A 160 -2.56 -3.67 -16.90
C LYS A 160 -2.62 -3.70 -15.39
N TYR A 161 -2.18 -4.81 -14.81
CA TYR A 161 -2.12 -4.99 -13.37
C TYR A 161 -0.69 -5.13 -12.92
N SER A 162 -0.35 -4.49 -11.82
CA SER A 162 0.97 -4.55 -11.20
C SER A 162 0.86 -4.63 -9.69
N PHE A 163 1.98 -4.82 -9.04
CA PHE A 163 2.07 -4.59 -7.61
C PHE A 163 1.86 -3.10 -7.33
N THR A 164 1.07 -2.80 -6.34
CA THR A 164 0.80 -1.43 -5.89
C THR A 164 0.55 -1.44 -4.39
N TYR A 165 0.28 -0.28 -3.81
CA TYR A 165 0.16 -0.12 -2.37
C TYR A 165 -1.28 -0.19 -1.90
N ASN A 166 -1.49 -0.83 -0.74
CA ASN A 166 -2.80 -0.86 -0.12
C ASN A 166 -3.25 0.55 0.28
N ARG A 167 -2.36 1.29 0.97
CA ARG A 167 -2.61 2.63 1.48
C ARG A 167 -1.30 3.40 1.52
N PHE A 168 -1.10 4.32 0.59
CA PHE A 168 0.17 5.03 0.46
C PHE A 168 0.49 5.90 1.69
N TYR A 169 -0.51 6.47 2.36
CA TYR A 169 -0.29 7.30 3.55
C TYR A 169 0.28 6.54 4.78
N GLN A 170 0.34 5.23 4.74
CA GLN A 170 0.97 4.40 5.77
C GLN A 170 2.43 4.05 5.47
N ILE A 171 2.95 4.53 4.32
CA ILE A 171 4.30 4.23 3.87
C ILE A 171 5.18 5.43 4.22
N ASN A 172 6.08 5.25 5.18
CA ASN A 172 6.92 6.32 5.71
C ASN A 172 8.30 6.38 5.04
N ASP A 173 8.82 5.23 4.65
CA ASP A 173 10.17 5.07 4.14
C ASP A 173 10.26 3.89 3.16
N THR A 174 11.43 3.68 2.58
CA THR A 174 11.68 2.59 1.64
C THR A 174 11.52 1.20 2.27
N ASP A 175 11.71 1.04 3.57
CA ASP A 175 11.44 -0.23 4.24
C ASP A 175 9.96 -0.57 4.25
N ASP A 176 9.08 0.44 4.41
CA ASP A 176 7.63 0.25 4.30
C ASP A 176 7.20 0.04 2.85
N LEU A 177 7.87 0.71 1.89
CA LEU A 177 7.59 0.61 0.46
C LEU A 177 7.82 -0.82 -0.05
N TYR A 178 8.91 -1.46 0.36
CA TYR A 178 9.26 -2.81 -0.08
C TYR A 178 8.75 -3.92 0.86
N ASN A 179 7.90 -3.54 1.82
CA ASN A 179 7.26 -4.49 2.72
C ASN A 179 6.11 -5.22 2.00
N PRO A 180 6.17 -6.55 1.83
CA PRO A 180 5.13 -7.35 1.16
C PRO A 180 3.72 -7.16 1.73
N PHE A 181 3.60 -6.81 3.00
CA PHE A 181 2.31 -6.64 3.69
C PHE A 181 1.63 -5.31 3.37
N ASN A 182 2.36 -4.37 2.78
CA ASN A 182 1.82 -3.10 2.28
C ASN A 182 1.38 -3.18 0.81
N ILE A 183 1.63 -4.30 0.16
CA ILE A 183 1.41 -4.49 -1.28
C ILE A 183 0.03 -5.13 -1.55
N THR A 184 -0.55 -4.72 -2.64
CA THR A 184 -1.70 -5.36 -3.28
C THR A 184 -1.47 -5.44 -4.78
N ILE A 185 -2.26 -6.25 -5.48
CA ILE A 185 -2.30 -6.24 -6.94
C ILE A 185 -3.54 -5.45 -7.36
N ASP A 186 -3.33 -4.45 -8.20
CA ASP A 186 -4.41 -3.58 -8.71
C ASP A 186 -3.96 -3.00 -10.07
N SER A 187 -4.76 -2.12 -10.70
CA SER A 187 -4.33 -1.43 -11.91
C SER A 187 -2.98 -0.74 -11.67
N ASN A 188 -2.08 -0.84 -12.63
CA ASN A 188 -0.73 -0.30 -12.53
C ASN A 188 -0.72 1.21 -12.20
N VAL A 189 -1.71 1.96 -12.71
CA VAL A 189 -1.84 3.41 -12.48
C VAL A 189 -2.27 3.78 -11.06
N LYS A 190 -2.72 2.81 -10.24
CA LYS A 190 -3.16 3.09 -8.86
C LYS A 190 -2.03 3.65 -8.01
N GLY A 191 -0.86 3.02 -8.04
CA GLY A 191 0.29 3.44 -7.22
C GLY A 191 0.71 4.88 -7.52
N LEU A 192 0.73 5.24 -8.81
CA LEU A 192 1.05 6.59 -9.27
C LEU A 192 0.02 7.62 -8.77
N ALA A 193 -1.27 7.33 -8.95
CA ALA A 193 -2.34 8.22 -8.50
C ALA A 193 -2.33 8.42 -6.97
N GLU A 194 -2.10 7.36 -6.21
CA GLU A 194 -2.02 7.41 -4.75
C GLU A 194 -0.81 8.23 -4.28
N TYR A 195 0.35 8.09 -4.93
CA TYR A 195 1.53 8.88 -4.62
C TYR A 195 1.31 10.38 -4.89
N ILE A 196 0.70 10.73 -6.03
CA ILE A 196 0.40 12.14 -6.37
C ILE A 196 -0.56 12.74 -5.33
N LYS A 197 -1.61 12.02 -4.96
CA LYS A 197 -2.52 12.49 -3.89
C LYS A 197 -1.80 12.70 -2.58
N TYR A 198 -0.97 11.74 -2.17
CA TYR A 198 -0.18 11.83 -0.96
C TYR A 198 0.71 13.09 -0.98
N SER A 199 1.48 13.27 -2.03
CA SER A 199 2.40 14.41 -2.18
C SER A 199 1.65 15.75 -2.17
N PHE A 200 0.50 15.82 -2.84
CA PHE A 200 -0.35 17.01 -2.79
C PHE A 200 -0.80 17.35 -1.38
N PHE A 201 -1.26 16.38 -0.59
CA PHE A 201 -1.68 16.61 0.79
C PHE A 201 -0.55 17.05 1.71
N TYR A 202 0.65 16.52 1.50
CA TYR A 202 1.84 16.88 2.30
C TYR A 202 2.62 18.06 1.72
N LYS A 203 2.09 18.74 0.68
CA LYS A 203 2.73 19.86 -0.02
C LYS A 203 4.14 19.55 -0.50
N GLU A 204 4.34 18.32 -0.95
CA GLU A 204 5.57 17.89 -1.59
C GLU A 204 5.50 18.19 -3.08
N GLU A 205 6.59 18.68 -3.64
CA GLU A 205 6.70 18.85 -5.09
C GLU A 205 6.81 17.47 -5.75
N VAL A 206 5.95 17.21 -6.73
CA VAL A 206 6.01 16.03 -7.58
C VAL A 206 6.35 16.49 -8.98
N ASP A 207 7.46 16.01 -9.48
CA ASP A 207 7.77 16.19 -10.90
C ASP A 207 6.91 15.20 -11.71
N ILE A 208 5.79 15.71 -12.23
CA ILE A 208 4.85 14.93 -13.03
C ILE A 208 5.43 14.52 -14.41
N SER A 209 6.57 15.07 -14.83
CA SER A 209 7.24 14.68 -16.08
C SER A 209 7.72 13.23 -16.05
N TYR A 210 7.93 12.66 -14.86
CA TYR A 210 8.28 11.25 -14.71
C TYR A 210 7.10 10.28 -14.86
N ILE A 211 5.86 10.79 -14.93
CA ILE A 211 4.70 9.91 -15.14
C ILE A 211 4.76 9.39 -16.58
N PRO A 212 4.73 8.08 -16.80
CA PRO A 212 4.89 7.49 -18.12
C PRO A 212 3.59 7.56 -18.95
N TYR A 213 3.06 8.76 -19.15
CA TYR A 213 1.81 8.98 -19.89
C TYR A 213 1.81 8.36 -21.29
N ASP A 214 2.96 8.38 -21.96
CA ASP A 214 3.10 7.82 -23.32
C ASP A 214 2.90 6.29 -23.34
N SER A 215 3.04 5.63 -22.20
CA SER A 215 2.81 4.19 -22.04
C SER A 215 1.38 3.84 -21.67
N PHE A 216 0.54 4.84 -21.34
CA PHE A 216 -0.84 4.61 -20.93
C PHE A 216 -1.71 4.26 -22.13
N THR A 217 -2.52 3.21 -21.98
CA THR A 217 -3.67 2.99 -22.86
C THR A 217 -4.77 3.99 -22.52
N TYR A 218 -5.82 4.05 -23.37
CA TYR A 218 -7.01 4.83 -23.04
C TYR A 218 -7.60 4.42 -21.67
N ASP A 219 -7.71 3.10 -21.44
CA ASP A 219 -8.27 2.57 -20.20
C ASP A 219 -7.39 2.89 -18.99
N ASP A 220 -6.05 2.84 -19.12
CA ASP A 220 -5.11 3.28 -18.07
C ASP A 220 -5.30 4.76 -17.74
N SER A 221 -5.44 5.62 -18.74
CA SER A 221 -5.64 7.07 -18.56
C SER A 221 -6.95 7.38 -17.84
N VAL A 222 -8.03 6.74 -18.25
CA VAL A 222 -9.35 6.88 -17.62
C VAL A 222 -9.32 6.38 -16.18
N MET A 223 -8.69 5.22 -15.93
CA MET A 223 -8.55 4.68 -14.58
C MET A 223 -7.65 5.56 -13.71
N PHE A 224 -6.58 6.13 -14.26
CA PHE A 224 -5.70 7.06 -13.54
C PHE A 224 -6.47 8.29 -13.05
N ILE A 225 -7.25 8.94 -13.94
CA ILE A 225 -8.10 10.07 -13.60
C ILE A 225 -9.11 9.67 -12.52
N SER A 226 -9.79 8.54 -12.70
CA SER A 226 -10.74 8.01 -11.72
C SER A 226 -10.08 7.84 -10.34
N ARG A 227 -8.87 7.29 -10.29
CA ARG A 227 -8.11 7.13 -9.04
C ARG A 227 -7.71 8.44 -8.39
N LEU A 228 -7.38 9.47 -9.17
CA LEU A 228 -7.10 10.81 -8.63
C LEU A 228 -8.30 11.40 -7.92
N PHE A 229 -9.50 11.22 -8.44
CA PHE A 229 -10.73 11.68 -7.81
C PHE A 229 -11.23 10.78 -6.67
N SER A 230 -10.84 9.50 -6.65
CA SER A 230 -11.26 8.58 -5.59
C SER A 230 -10.66 8.99 -4.25
N LYS A 231 -11.47 8.97 -3.20
CA LYS A 231 -11.00 9.18 -1.84
C LYS A 231 -10.55 7.85 -1.23
N ASN A 232 -9.41 7.87 -0.58
CA ASN A 232 -8.89 6.74 0.20
C ASN A 232 -9.51 6.65 1.58
#